data_1000d2c19e22e9524ea5f408054c91a5
#
_entry.id   1000d2c19e22e9524ea5f408054c91a5
#
_cell.length_a   1.000
_cell.length_b   1.000
_cell.length_c   1.000
_cell.angle_alpha   90.00
_cell.angle_beta   90.00
_cell.angle_gamma   90.00
#
_symmetry.space_group_name_H-M   'P 1'
#
loop_
_entity.id
_entity.type
_entity.pdbx_description
1 polymer ?
#
loop_
_entity_poly.entity_id
_entity_poly.type
_entity_poly.pdbx_seq_one_letter_code
_entity_poly.pdbx_strand_id
1 'polypeptide(L)'
;MPRLSIYSDPKRLSQFIHRFWSAMTLIEDRKEAITFLKDLMTPTEIRMLAKRLQIADMLAKGYKYEEIQNYVRVTKQTVSSVNNKLNFGEEGLIKILQKLEKIDKSIQDKLEGKRGIFNQPPGMGRMASDLLDLGLAQVAKKVIK
;
A
#
# COMPACT_ATOMS: atom_id res chain seq x y z
N MET A 1 2.82 -8.45 -18.16
CA MET A 1 4.18 -8.39 -17.61
C MET A 1 5.17 -8.62 -18.75
N PRO A 2 6.17 -7.77 -18.92
CA PRO A 2 7.24 -8.08 -19.84
C PRO A 2 7.90 -9.38 -19.33
N ARG A 3 7.99 -10.37 -20.19
CA ARG A 3 8.77 -11.59 -19.90
C ARG A 3 10.20 -11.13 -19.71
N LEU A 4 10.76 -11.36 -18.52
CA LEU A 4 12.20 -11.24 -18.32
C LEU A 4 12.87 -12.11 -19.37
N SER A 5 13.66 -11.47 -20.22
CA SER A 5 14.41 -12.16 -21.26
C SER A 5 15.24 -13.28 -20.61
N ILE A 6 15.11 -14.51 -21.14
CA ILE A 6 15.89 -15.67 -20.71
C ILE A 6 17.41 -15.43 -20.84
N TYR A 7 17.81 -14.37 -21.53
CA TYR A 7 19.20 -13.98 -21.80
C TYR A 7 19.78 -12.95 -20.82
N SER A 8 19.09 -12.57 -19.74
CA SER A 8 19.70 -11.72 -18.73
C SER A 8 20.72 -12.52 -17.91
N ASP A 9 21.98 -12.13 -17.98
CA ASP A 9 23.03 -12.65 -17.13
C ASP A 9 22.61 -12.53 -15.65
N PRO A 10 22.52 -13.66 -14.91
CA PRO A 10 22.06 -13.63 -13.51
C PRO A 10 22.86 -12.67 -12.63
N LYS A 11 24.16 -12.49 -12.89
CA LYS A 11 25.01 -11.56 -12.14
C LYS A 11 24.61 -10.12 -12.39
N ARG A 12 24.31 -9.77 -13.64
CA ARG A 12 23.85 -8.41 -14.00
C ARG A 12 22.48 -8.10 -13.39
N LEU A 13 21.56 -9.07 -13.45
CA LEU A 13 20.25 -8.92 -12.85
C LEU A 13 20.34 -8.69 -11.32
N SER A 14 21.18 -9.43 -10.64
CA SER A 14 21.46 -9.24 -9.22
C SER A 14 21.97 -7.82 -8.91
N GLN A 15 22.85 -7.28 -9.74
CA GLN A 15 23.33 -5.90 -9.60
C GLN A 15 22.20 -4.88 -9.80
N PHE A 16 21.30 -5.08 -10.77
CA PHE A 16 20.15 -4.20 -10.99
C PHE A 16 19.21 -4.19 -9.82
N ILE A 17 18.92 -5.38 -9.27
CA ILE A 17 18.08 -5.54 -8.07
C ILE A 17 18.71 -4.85 -6.87
N HIS A 18 20.02 -5.03 -6.66
CA HIS A 18 20.73 -4.36 -5.58
C HIS A 18 20.68 -2.83 -5.69
N ARG A 19 20.88 -2.29 -6.91
CA ARG A 19 20.72 -0.84 -7.16
C ARG A 19 19.30 -0.34 -6.90
N PHE A 20 18.29 -1.14 -7.25
CA PHE A 20 16.89 -0.80 -6.95
C PHE A 20 16.65 -0.68 -5.45
N TRP A 21 17.12 -1.65 -4.66
CA TRP A 21 17.02 -1.57 -3.20
C TRP A 21 17.77 -0.38 -2.63
N SER A 22 18.96 -0.09 -3.13
CA SER A 22 19.71 1.10 -2.71
C SER A 22 18.95 2.38 -3.04
N ALA A 23 18.36 2.50 -4.22
CA ALA A 23 17.54 3.65 -4.59
C ALA A 23 16.33 3.83 -3.66
N MET A 24 15.65 2.74 -3.32
CA MET A 24 14.52 2.77 -2.37
C MET A 24 14.92 3.25 -0.98
N THR A 25 16.13 2.92 -0.51
CA THR A 25 16.63 3.36 0.81
C THR A 25 17.12 4.80 0.86
N LEU A 26 17.36 5.42 -0.29
CA LEU A 26 17.77 6.82 -0.41
C LEU A 26 16.60 7.81 -0.41
N ILE A 27 15.37 7.32 -0.53
CA ILE A 27 14.16 8.15 -0.49
C ILE A 27 13.97 8.71 0.91
N GLU A 28 13.97 10.02 1.04
CA GLU A 28 13.89 10.70 2.33
C GLU A 28 12.46 11.11 2.71
N ASP A 29 11.67 11.52 1.73
CA ASP A 29 10.33 12.00 1.98
C ASP A 29 9.26 11.41 1.03
N ARG A 30 7.99 11.68 1.36
CA ARG A 30 6.84 11.19 0.58
C ARG A 30 6.79 11.77 -0.83
N LYS A 31 7.18 13.03 -1.01
CA LYS A 31 7.14 13.70 -2.32
C LYS A 31 8.16 13.08 -3.27
N GLU A 32 9.35 12.82 -2.76
CA GLU A 32 10.42 12.13 -3.50
C GLU A 32 9.99 10.70 -3.86
N ALA A 33 9.41 9.95 -2.93
CA ALA A 33 8.87 8.62 -3.18
C ALA A 33 7.84 8.62 -4.33
N ILE A 34 6.90 9.57 -4.30
CA ILE A 34 5.85 9.69 -5.32
C ILE A 34 6.47 9.99 -6.69
N THR A 35 7.39 10.94 -6.75
CA THR A 35 8.05 11.34 -8.01
C THR A 35 8.85 10.18 -8.58
N PHE A 36 9.70 9.57 -7.76
CA PHE A 36 10.53 8.42 -8.16
C PHE A 36 9.70 7.24 -8.67
N LEU A 37 8.67 6.84 -7.92
CA LEU A 37 7.83 5.71 -8.33
C LEU A 37 7.00 6.01 -9.58
N LYS A 38 6.54 7.25 -9.78
CA LYS A 38 5.83 7.64 -11.00
C LYS A 38 6.72 7.61 -12.24
N ASP A 39 7.98 7.97 -12.09
CA ASP A 39 8.93 7.94 -13.21
C ASP A 39 9.38 6.51 -13.53
N LEU A 40 9.46 5.65 -12.52
CA LEU A 40 9.92 4.27 -12.67
C LEU A 40 8.82 3.29 -13.09
N MET A 41 7.57 3.52 -12.67
CA MET A 41 6.47 2.59 -12.79
C MET A 41 5.31 3.16 -13.60
N THR A 42 4.59 2.28 -14.27
CA THR A 42 3.34 2.65 -14.93
C THR A 42 2.23 2.92 -13.88
N PRO A 43 1.23 3.74 -14.20
CA PRO A 43 0.09 3.97 -13.31
C PRO A 43 -0.65 2.69 -12.91
N THR A 44 -0.65 1.67 -13.78
CA THR A 44 -1.27 0.38 -13.50
C THR A 44 -0.47 -0.42 -12.47
N GLU A 45 0.86 -0.42 -12.55
CA GLU A 45 1.73 -1.08 -11.57
C GLU A 45 1.59 -0.44 -10.19
N ILE A 46 1.55 0.90 -10.11
CA ILE A 46 1.31 1.61 -8.85
C ILE A 46 -0.03 1.20 -8.25
N ARG A 47 -1.11 1.16 -9.04
CA ARG A 47 -2.44 0.71 -8.58
C ARG A 47 -2.43 -0.73 -8.10
N MET A 48 -1.73 -1.62 -8.79
CA MET A 48 -1.61 -3.03 -8.39
C MET A 48 -0.87 -3.18 -7.06
N LEU A 49 0.21 -2.43 -6.85
CA LEU A 49 0.94 -2.44 -5.58
C LEU A 49 0.11 -1.86 -4.43
N ALA A 50 -0.58 -0.74 -4.68
CA ALA A 50 -1.47 -0.14 -3.69
C ALA A 50 -2.61 -1.10 -3.28
N LYS A 51 -3.24 -1.79 -4.24
CA LYS A 51 -4.24 -2.82 -3.94
C LYS A 51 -3.68 -3.98 -3.12
N ARG A 52 -2.47 -4.46 -3.44
CA ARG A 52 -1.81 -5.53 -2.67
C ARG A 52 -1.53 -5.10 -1.23
N LEU A 53 -1.06 -3.88 -1.03
CA LEU A 53 -0.85 -3.35 0.31
C LEU A 53 -2.16 -3.25 1.10
N GLN A 54 -3.24 -2.76 0.46
CA GLN A 54 -4.56 -2.68 1.07
C GLN A 54 -5.11 -4.07 1.45
N ILE A 55 -4.95 -5.06 0.58
CA ILE A 55 -5.34 -6.45 0.88
C ILE A 55 -4.58 -6.97 2.11
N ALA A 56 -3.26 -6.73 2.18
CA ALA A 56 -2.44 -7.17 3.29
C ALA A 56 -2.87 -6.51 4.62
N ASP A 57 -3.19 -5.23 4.59
CA ASP A 57 -3.70 -4.49 5.76
C ASP A 57 -5.04 -5.06 6.24
N MET A 58 -5.98 -5.30 5.33
CA MET A 58 -7.28 -5.88 5.68
C MET A 58 -7.15 -7.31 6.21
N LEU A 59 -6.25 -8.14 5.64
CA LEU A 59 -5.96 -9.48 6.15
C LEU A 59 -5.37 -9.44 7.57
N ALA A 60 -4.42 -8.54 7.82
CA ALA A 60 -3.82 -8.34 9.13
C ALA A 60 -4.85 -7.90 10.19
N LYS A 61 -5.89 -7.17 9.78
CA LYS A 61 -7.02 -6.76 10.61
C LYS A 61 -8.12 -7.81 10.75
N GLY A 62 -7.98 -8.99 10.11
CA GLY A 62 -8.89 -10.12 10.24
C GLY A 62 -10.15 -10.05 9.37
N TYR A 63 -10.18 -9.23 8.34
CA TYR A 63 -11.29 -9.20 7.38
C TYR A 63 -11.41 -10.49 6.59
N LYS A 64 -12.65 -10.89 6.28
CA LYS A 64 -12.94 -12.07 5.46
C LYS A 64 -12.58 -11.83 3.99
N TYR A 65 -12.25 -12.91 3.28
CA TYR A 65 -11.88 -12.83 1.86
C TYR A 65 -12.96 -12.15 1.00
N GLU A 66 -14.22 -12.45 1.25
CA GLU A 66 -15.35 -11.86 0.50
C GLU A 66 -15.44 -10.34 0.71
N GLU A 67 -15.23 -9.87 1.92
CA GLU A 67 -15.21 -8.44 2.24
C GLU A 67 -14.06 -7.75 1.51
N ILE A 68 -12.87 -8.36 1.51
CA ILE A 68 -11.69 -7.84 0.81
C ILE A 68 -11.91 -7.79 -0.70
N GLN A 69 -12.45 -8.88 -1.28
CA GLN A 69 -12.75 -8.94 -2.71
C GLN A 69 -13.69 -7.82 -3.13
N ASN A 70 -14.77 -7.62 -2.38
CA ASN A 70 -15.78 -6.61 -2.67
C ASN A 70 -15.24 -5.19 -2.50
N TYR A 71 -14.45 -4.96 -1.45
CA TYR A 71 -13.90 -3.64 -1.15
C TYR A 71 -12.80 -3.22 -2.13
N VAL A 72 -11.80 -4.10 -2.34
CA VAL A 72 -10.62 -3.79 -3.17
C VAL A 72 -10.89 -4.04 -4.66
N ARG A 73 -11.98 -4.74 -4.99
CA ARG A 73 -12.33 -5.15 -6.37
C ARG A 73 -11.23 -6.01 -6.99
N VAL A 74 -11.03 -7.17 -6.42
CA VAL A 74 -10.03 -8.18 -6.83
C VAL A 74 -10.62 -9.58 -6.78
N THR A 75 -9.92 -10.55 -7.38
CA THR A 75 -10.31 -11.96 -7.33
C THR A 75 -9.86 -12.61 -6.02
N LYS A 76 -10.51 -13.71 -5.64
CA LYS A 76 -10.12 -14.54 -4.49
C LYS A 76 -8.67 -15.02 -4.60
N GLN A 77 -8.23 -15.35 -5.79
CA GLN A 77 -6.85 -15.78 -6.06
C GLN A 77 -5.84 -14.69 -5.71
N THR A 78 -6.14 -13.43 -6.01
CA THR A 78 -5.29 -12.29 -5.64
C THR A 78 -5.19 -12.14 -4.13
N VAL A 79 -6.32 -12.26 -3.41
CA VAL A 79 -6.33 -12.20 -1.93
C VAL A 79 -5.52 -13.34 -1.34
N SER A 80 -5.71 -14.59 -1.84
CA SER A 80 -4.97 -15.77 -1.41
C SER A 80 -3.46 -15.62 -1.65
N SER A 81 -3.06 -15.08 -2.80
CA SER A 81 -1.64 -14.83 -3.11
C SER A 81 -0.99 -13.87 -2.12
N VAL A 82 -1.70 -12.81 -1.74
CA VAL A 82 -1.19 -11.84 -0.73
C VAL A 82 -1.17 -12.48 0.65
N ASN A 83 -2.19 -13.26 1.02
CA ASN A 83 -2.23 -13.97 2.30
C ASN A 83 -1.07 -14.96 2.45
N ASN A 84 -0.73 -15.68 1.40
CA ASN A 84 0.44 -16.57 1.41
C ASN A 84 1.75 -15.81 1.65
N LYS A 85 1.91 -14.64 1.02
CA LYS A 85 3.09 -13.79 1.27
C LYS A 85 3.12 -13.21 2.68
N LEU A 86 1.96 -12.89 3.25
CA LEU A 86 1.86 -12.38 4.61
C LEU A 86 2.24 -13.46 5.65
N ASN A 87 1.82 -14.71 5.43
CA ASN A 87 2.02 -15.82 6.38
C ASN A 87 3.35 -16.56 6.21
N PHE A 88 3.85 -16.68 4.99
CA PHE A 88 5.02 -17.49 4.65
C PHE A 88 6.16 -16.68 4.01
N GLY A 89 5.99 -15.37 3.84
CA GLY A 89 7.02 -14.48 3.33
C GLY A 89 7.97 -14.00 4.42
N GLU A 90 8.88 -13.12 4.03
CA GLU A 90 9.72 -12.39 4.95
C GLU A 90 8.87 -11.37 5.73
N GLU A 91 9.15 -11.13 6.99
CA GLU A 91 8.34 -10.29 7.90
C GLU A 91 8.28 -8.79 7.51
N GLY A 92 8.89 -8.40 6.39
CA GLY A 92 8.97 -7.00 5.95
C GLY A 92 7.61 -6.35 5.76
N LEU A 93 6.65 -7.06 5.16
CA LEU A 93 5.30 -6.57 4.95
C LEU A 93 4.57 -6.31 6.26
N ILE A 94 4.64 -7.25 7.21
CA ILE A 94 4.04 -7.12 8.54
C ILE A 94 4.64 -5.94 9.30
N LYS A 95 5.96 -5.78 9.28
CA LYS A 95 6.66 -4.67 9.95
C LYS A 95 6.23 -3.30 9.40
N ILE A 96 6.06 -3.19 8.09
CA ILE A 96 5.59 -1.93 7.47
C ILE A 96 4.14 -1.65 7.82
N LEU A 97 3.25 -2.65 7.80
CA LEU A 97 1.85 -2.49 8.20
C LEU A 97 1.73 -2.02 9.66
N GLN A 98 2.51 -2.58 10.58
CA GLN A 98 2.54 -2.14 11.96
C GLN A 98 3.01 -0.68 12.12
N LYS A 99 3.97 -0.24 11.30
CA LYS A 99 4.40 1.17 11.30
C LYS A 99 3.32 2.09 10.75
N LEU A 100 2.63 1.69 9.69
CA LEU A 100 1.51 2.44 9.11
C LEU A 100 0.37 2.59 10.13
N GLU A 101 -0.01 1.51 10.80
CA GLU A 101 -1.05 1.54 11.84
C GLU A 101 -0.73 2.54 12.97
N LYS A 102 0.54 2.61 13.40
CA LYS A 102 0.97 3.59 14.42
C LYS A 102 0.84 5.03 13.91
N ILE A 103 1.16 5.27 12.64
CA ILE A 103 1.02 6.59 12.01
C ILE A 103 -0.45 6.97 11.92
N ASP A 104 -1.31 6.05 11.45
CA ASP A 104 -2.74 6.28 11.31
C ASP A 104 -3.39 6.58 12.66
N LYS A 105 -3.06 5.82 13.70
CA LYS A 105 -3.51 6.10 15.08
C LYS A 105 -3.06 7.48 15.56
N SER A 106 -1.80 7.84 15.34
CA SER A 106 -1.28 9.15 15.75
C SER A 106 -1.95 10.33 15.03
N ILE A 107 -2.36 10.13 13.79
CA ILE A 107 -3.10 11.12 13.01
C ILE A 107 -4.54 11.21 13.53
N GLN A 108 -5.17 10.07 13.79
CA GLN A 108 -6.53 10.00 14.31
C GLN A 108 -6.64 10.66 15.70
N ASP A 109 -5.72 10.36 16.61
CA ASP A 109 -5.65 10.98 17.93
C ASP A 109 -5.51 12.51 17.85
N LYS A 110 -4.69 13.00 16.92
CA LYS A 110 -4.54 14.44 16.66
C LYS A 110 -5.80 15.10 16.09
N LEU A 111 -6.54 14.39 15.27
CA LEU A 111 -7.79 14.86 14.67
C LEU A 111 -8.94 14.85 15.69
N GLU A 112 -9.02 13.81 16.52
CA GLU A 112 -10.03 13.71 17.59
C GLU A 112 -9.77 14.71 18.71
N GLY A 113 -8.52 14.97 19.08
CA GLY A 113 -8.14 16.03 20.00
C GLY A 113 -8.49 17.44 19.49
N LYS A 114 -8.64 17.62 18.18
CA LYS A 114 -9.12 18.87 17.57
C LYS A 114 -10.65 18.93 17.38
N ARG A 115 -11.32 17.77 17.38
CA ARG A 115 -12.77 17.62 17.14
C ARG A 115 -13.59 17.44 18.42
N GLY A 116 -13.17 17.96 19.54
CA GLY A 116 -13.87 17.88 20.84
C GLY A 116 -15.37 18.23 20.86
N ILE A 117 -16.10 18.11 19.75
CA ILE A 117 -17.55 18.33 19.64
C ILE A 117 -18.09 17.59 18.39
N PHE A 118 -18.20 16.25 18.40
CA PHE A 118 -19.27 15.54 17.67
C PHE A 118 -19.15 14.04 17.88
N ASN A 119 -20.06 13.52 18.70
CA ASN A 119 -20.20 12.13 19.09
C ASN A 119 -20.92 11.36 17.98
N GLN A 120 -20.22 10.41 17.29
CA GLN A 120 -20.88 9.37 16.51
C GLN A 120 -20.16 8.01 16.68
N PRO A 121 -20.92 6.89 16.78
CA PRO A 121 -20.32 5.59 17.03
C PRO A 121 -19.53 5.05 15.82
N PRO A 122 -18.53 4.18 16.04
CA PRO A 122 -17.69 3.66 14.98
C PRO A 122 -18.44 2.63 14.11
N GLY A 123 -18.73 3.02 12.87
CA GLY A 123 -19.25 2.14 11.84
C GLY A 123 -18.22 1.98 10.70
N MET A 124 -18.26 0.83 10.04
CA MET A 124 -17.35 0.36 8.98
C MET A 124 -17.15 1.31 7.79
N GLY A 125 -17.89 2.44 7.72
CA GLY A 125 -17.82 3.43 6.65
C GLY A 125 -16.72 4.50 6.80
N ARG A 126 -16.09 4.62 7.97
CA ARG A 126 -15.16 5.72 8.24
C ARG A 126 -13.76 5.55 7.66
N MET A 127 -13.26 4.33 7.55
CA MET A 127 -11.91 4.09 7.02
C MET A 127 -11.76 4.46 5.55
N ALA A 128 -12.82 4.32 4.76
CA ALA A 128 -12.79 4.70 3.34
C ALA A 128 -12.92 6.21 3.15
N SER A 129 -13.72 6.91 3.95
CA SER A 129 -13.90 8.35 3.87
C SER A 129 -12.70 9.12 4.43
N ASP A 130 -12.12 8.67 5.53
CA ASP A 130 -11.00 9.38 6.18
C ASP A 130 -9.68 9.25 5.39
N LEU A 131 -9.46 8.13 4.70
CA LEU A 131 -8.37 7.98 3.72
C LEU A 131 -8.57 8.84 2.47
N LEU A 132 -9.82 9.06 2.06
CA LEU A 132 -10.17 9.93 0.94
C LEU A 132 -10.07 11.43 1.33
N ASP A 133 -10.49 11.81 2.55
CA ASP A 133 -10.46 13.18 3.04
C ASP A 133 -9.04 13.66 3.42
N LEU A 134 -8.12 12.78 3.82
CA LEU A 134 -6.73 13.10 4.16
C LEU A 134 -5.82 13.42 2.96
N GLY A 135 -6.39 13.79 1.82
CA GLY A 135 -5.66 14.28 0.65
C GLY A 135 -5.19 13.18 -0.31
N LEU A 136 -5.52 11.90 -0.07
CA LEU A 136 -5.30 10.85 -1.06
C LEU A 136 -6.25 10.99 -2.24
N ALA A 137 -7.44 11.58 -2.05
CA ALA A 137 -8.33 11.96 -3.14
C ALA A 137 -7.73 13.03 -4.06
N GLN A 138 -6.96 13.98 -3.52
CA GLN A 138 -6.24 14.96 -4.32
C GLN A 138 -5.02 14.34 -5.04
N VAL A 139 -4.36 13.38 -4.41
CA VAL A 139 -3.26 12.63 -5.03
C VAL A 139 -3.79 11.71 -6.13
N ALA A 140 -4.91 11.01 -5.91
CA ALA A 140 -5.56 10.18 -6.90
C ALA A 140 -6.05 11.01 -8.11
N LYS A 141 -6.65 12.18 -7.90
CA LYS A 141 -7.06 13.09 -9.00
C LYS A 141 -5.88 13.67 -9.78
N LYS A 142 -4.72 13.90 -9.16
CA LYS A 142 -3.50 14.33 -9.86
C LYS A 142 -2.75 13.21 -10.58
N VAL A 143 -2.94 11.96 -10.17
CA VAL A 143 -2.32 10.78 -10.79
C VAL A 143 -3.09 10.30 -12.02
N ILE A 144 -4.37 10.67 -12.15
CA ILE A 144 -5.27 10.24 -13.25
C ILE A 144 -5.30 11.27 -14.41
N LYS A 145 -4.60 12.40 -14.30
CA LYS A 145 -4.38 13.31 -15.45
C LYS A 145 -3.02 12.99 -16.10
#